data_09150980fe26d2d85fcd74e6b92f647a
#
_entry.id   09150980fe26d2d85fcd74e6b92f647a
#
_cell.length_a   1.000
_cell.length_b   1.000
_cell.length_c   1.000
_cell.angle_alpha   90.00
_cell.angle_beta   90.00
_cell.angle_gamma   90.00
#
_symmetry.space_group_name_H-M   'P 1'
#
loop_
_entity.id
_entity.type
_entity.pdbx_description
1 polymer ?
#
loop_
_entity_poly.entity_id
_entity_poly.type
_entity_poly.pdbx_seq_one_letter_code
_entity_poly.pdbx_strand_id
1 'polypeptide(L)'
;MLNTVKIAALSLPLTGLLVSATYGQIEYSPPTLDFGVPDLQGTWSYETRTALQRPAHYSELEIDEAAMLSTLEPTSKILDDYQNFGTNRQNDPANVGGYDPEYFSIGESLALIDGKYRTSIIIDPPDGRIPYREQGAAIRRRQASAVFQFPGSLGRSDGPEGRPLSDRCLKAFSSSTPFISSVYNNNLQIIQSPDHVVLVVEMVHDARIVKIDEGHRDLPYNKWLGDSVGYYDGDTLVVTTKNFSEWEIAQGYGTNASMNMVLTERFHRVADDELRYSFTIEDPELYTQPWTGEMPMRPSSGLYEYSCHEGNHALPGILAGARRLEIEEEMNR
;
A
#
# COMPACT_ATOMS: atom_id res chain seq x y z
N MET A 1 -48.75 -84.21 4.80
CA MET A 1 -49.35 -82.89 4.53
C MET A 1 -48.57 -81.90 5.34
N LEU A 2 -47.60 -81.18 4.74
CA LEU A 2 -46.80 -80.19 5.42
C LEU A 2 -47.39 -78.80 5.14
N ASN A 3 -47.80 -78.07 6.17
CA ASN A 3 -48.22 -76.69 6.09
C ASN A 3 -46.99 -75.75 6.17
N THR A 4 -46.79 -75.01 5.10
CA THR A 4 -45.74 -73.99 5.01
C THR A 4 -46.28 -72.68 5.52
N VAL A 5 -45.75 -72.19 6.64
CA VAL A 5 -46.05 -70.84 7.17
C VAL A 5 -45.15 -69.84 6.46
N LYS A 6 -45.74 -68.83 5.76
CA LYS A 6 -45.04 -67.71 5.17
C LYS A 6 -44.91 -66.56 6.22
N ILE A 7 -43.70 -66.28 6.63
CA ILE A 7 -43.37 -65.10 7.43
C ILE A 7 -43.17 -63.89 6.48
N ALA A 8 -44.02 -62.88 6.59
CA ALA A 8 -43.85 -61.64 5.90
C ALA A 8 -42.90 -60.73 6.71
N ALA A 9 -41.76 -60.38 6.12
CA ALA A 9 -40.84 -59.40 6.69
C ALA A 9 -41.30 -57.94 6.36
N LEU A 10 -41.64 -57.23 7.42
CA LEU A 10 -41.98 -55.81 7.35
C LEU A 10 -40.70 -54.97 7.40
N SER A 11 -40.25 -54.38 6.27
CA SER A 11 -39.15 -53.44 6.21
C SER A 11 -39.66 -52.02 6.46
N LEU A 12 -39.31 -51.43 7.63
CA LEU A 12 -39.51 -50.01 7.89
C LEU A 12 -38.35 -49.23 7.23
N PRO A 13 -38.66 -48.14 6.49
CA PRO A 13 -37.64 -47.25 6.02
C PRO A 13 -37.15 -46.37 7.16
N LEU A 14 -35.86 -46.42 7.47
CA LEU A 14 -35.16 -45.54 8.39
C LEU A 14 -34.88 -44.21 7.66
N THR A 15 -35.78 -43.22 7.76
CA THR A 15 -35.55 -41.87 7.29
C THR A 15 -34.63 -41.17 8.29
N GLY A 16 -33.32 -41.17 7.99
CA GLY A 16 -32.34 -40.37 8.74
C GLY A 16 -32.55 -38.88 8.43
N LEU A 17 -32.99 -38.08 9.40
CA LEU A 17 -32.91 -36.62 9.35
C LEU A 17 -31.42 -36.25 9.47
N LEU A 18 -30.81 -35.84 8.35
CA LEU A 18 -29.55 -35.11 8.36
C LEU A 18 -29.84 -33.70 8.86
N VAL A 19 -29.62 -33.44 10.15
CA VAL A 19 -29.53 -32.08 10.69
C VAL A 19 -28.18 -31.53 10.25
N SER A 20 -28.16 -30.76 9.18
CA SER A 20 -27.02 -29.92 8.82
C SER A 20 -26.89 -28.84 9.89
N ALA A 21 -25.95 -29.00 10.82
CA ALA A 21 -25.54 -27.93 11.71
C ALA A 21 -24.83 -26.87 10.84
N THR A 22 -25.54 -25.83 10.47
CA THR A 22 -24.92 -24.58 10.01
C THR A 22 -24.23 -23.97 11.23
N TYR A 23 -22.92 -24.18 11.34
CA TYR A 23 -22.09 -23.35 12.19
C TYR A 23 -22.15 -21.95 11.57
N GLY A 24 -22.99 -21.07 12.12
CA GLY A 24 -22.90 -19.66 11.86
C GLY A 24 -21.49 -19.23 12.28
N GLN A 25 -20.67 -18.76 11.34
CA GLN A 25 -19.47 -18.05 11.70
C GLN A 25 -19.94 -16.86 12.57
N ILE A 26 -19.45 -16.82 13.81
CA ILE A 26 -19.63 -15.63 14.66
C ILE A 26 -18.85 -14.53 13.92
N GLU A 27 -19.58 -13.58 13.35
CA GLU A 27 -18.98 -12.42 12.71
C GLU A 27 -18.18 -11.67 13.79
N TYR A 28 -16.90 -11.41 13.53
CA TYR A 28 -16.06 -10.70 14.46
C TYR A 28 -16.60 -9.27 14.61
N SER A 29 -16.77 -8.82 15.84
CA SER A 29 -17.15 -7.44 16.15
C SER A 29 -15.97 -6.78 16.88
N PRO A 30 -15.42 -5.71 16.34
CA PRO A 30 -14.29 -5.02 16.97
C PRO A 30 -14.70 -4.41 18.32
N PRO A 31 -13.77 -4.26 19.27
CA PRO A 31 -14.00 -3.44 20.45
C PRO A 31 -14.49 -2.06 20.08
N THR A 32 -15.27 -1.45 20.94
CA THR A 32 -15.84 -0.10 20.74
C THR A 32 -15.19 0.87 21.71
N LEU A 33 -14.77 2.02 21.20
CA LEU A 33 -14.25 3.13 22.03
C LEU A 33 -15.36 3.83 22.84
N ASP A 34 -15.01 4.53 23.89
CA ASP A 34 -15.96 5.20 24.81
C ASP A 34 -16.91 6.18 24.11
N PHE A 35 -16.52 6.68 22.92
CA PHE A 35 -17.36 7.57 22.09
C PHE A 35 -18.12 6.82 20.98
N GLY A 36 -18.23 5.49 21.08
CA GLY A 36 -19.22 4.69 20.32
C GLY A 36 -18.83 4.29 18.91
N VAL A 37 -17.54 4.33 18.55
CA VAL A 37 -17.02 3.89 17.25
C VAL A 37 -16.11 2.67 17.39
N PRO A 38 -15.88 1.87 16.34
CA PRO A 38 -14.97 0.73 16.39
C PRO A 38 -13.54 1.16 16.73
N ASP A 39 -12.89 0.40 17.60
CA ASP A 39 -11.50 0.63 17.99
C ASP A 39 -10.56 0.09 16.89
N LEU A 40 -10.01 1.02 16.12
CA LEU A 40 -8.99 0.78 15.09
C LEU A 40 -7.61 1.24 15.55
N GLN A 41 -7.51 1.76 16.79
CA GLN A 41 -6.27 2.30 17.32
C GLN A 41 -5.16 1.26 17.38
N GLY A 42 -3.95 1.74 17.28
CA GLY A 42 -2.75 0.91 17.37
C GLY A 42 -1.74 1.23 16.30
N THR A 43 -0.66 0.46 16.32
CA THR A 43 0.34 0.49 15.26
C THR A 43 0.21 -0.79 14.43
N TRP A 44 0.10 -0.60 13.12
CA TRP A 44 -0.21 -1.64 12.15
C TRP A 44 0.87 -1.70 11.09
N SER A 45 1.40 -2.89 10.82
CA SER A 45 2.30 -3.14 9.68
C SER A 45 1.49 -3.55 8.46
N TYR A 46 1.77 -2.92 7.32
CA TYR A 46 1.24 -3.30 6.01
C TYR A 46 2.30 -3.90 5.09
N GLU A 47 3.37 -4.44 5.67
CA GLU A 47 4.40 -5.15 4.91
C GLU A 47 3.82 -6.37 4.19
N THR A 48 4.18 -6.55 2.95
CA THR A 48 3.82 -7.72 2.16
C THR A 48 4.68 -7.81 0.90
N ARG A 49 4.93 -9.03 0.46
CA ARG A 49 5.59 -9.31 -0.83
C ARG A 49 4.62 -9.35 -2.00
N THR A 50 3.33 -9.15 -1.74
CA THR A 50 2.33 -9.05 -2.79
C THR A 50 2.55 -7.80 -3.63
N ALA A 51 2.78 -7.99 -4.91
CA ALA A 51 2.95 -6.87 -5.84
C ALA A 51 1.67 -6.06 -5.99
N LEU A 52 1.77 -4.74 -6.24
CA LEU A 52 0.60 -3.90 -6.53
C LEU A 52 -0.19 -4.46 -7.70
N GLN A 53 0.45 -4.74 -8.81
CA GLN A 53 -0.17 -5.36 -10.00
C GLN A 53 0.23 -6.82 -10.11
N ARG A 54 -0.70 -7.67 -10.55
CA ARG A 54 -0.48 -9.10 -10.69
C ARG A 54 0.71 -9.40 -11.62
N PRO A 55 1.75 -10.09 -11.14
CA PRO A 55 2.83 -10.56 -11.99
C PRO A 55 2.33 -11.50 -13.09
N ALA A 56 2.97 -11.48 -14.26
CA ALA A 56 2.49 -12.21 -15.44
C ALA A 56 2.47 -13.74 -15.29
N HIS A 57 3.20 -14.28 -14.32
CA HIS A 57 3.22 -15.72 -14.05
C HIS A 57 2.04 -16.19 -13.19
N TYR A 58 1.23 -15.27 -12.64
CA TYR A 58 -0.01 -15.61 -11.92
C TYR A 58 -1.22 -15.34 -12.82
N SER A 59 -2.10 -16.34 -12.98
CA SER A 59 -3.37 -16.21 -13.69
C SER A 59 -4.52 -15.80 -12.77
N GLU A 60 -4.44 -16.18 -11.48
CA GLU A 60 -5.52 -16.01 -10.51
C GLU A 60 -5.13 -14.98 -9.43
N LEU A 61 -6.14 -14.35 -8.84
CA LEU A 61 -5.97 -13.45 -7.71
C LEU A 61 -5.57 -14.20 -6.45
N GLU A 62 -6.14 -15.37 -6.24
CA GLU A 62 -5.99 -16.17 -5.04
C GLU A 62 -5.26 -17.47 -5.35
N ILE A 63 -4.28 -17.80 -4.51
CA ILE A 63 -3.55 -19.06 -4.58
C ILE A 63 -3.48 -19.71 -3.19
N ASP A 64 -3.25 -21.00 -3.17
CA ASP A 64 -2.99 -21.72 -1.92
C ASP A 64 -1.53 -21.61 -1.47
N GLU A 65 -1.24 -22.11 -0.27
CA GLU A 65 0.10 -22.05 0.31
C GLU A 65 1.15 -22.79 -0.53
N ALA A 66 0.79 -23.94 -1.11
CA ALA A 66 1.71 -24.73 -1.91
C ALA A 66 2.12 -23.98 -3.19
N ALA A 67 1.17 -23.32 -3.84
CA ALA A 67 1.44 -22.48 -5.01
C ALA A 67 2.29 -21.25 -4.62
N MET A 68 1.97 -20.62 -3.49
CA MET A 68 2.75 -19.49 -2.97
C MET A 68 4.21 -19.90 -2.70
N LEU A 69 4.44 -20.97 -1.95
CA LEU A 69 5.78 -21.46 -1.61
C LEU A 69 6.60 -21.88 -2.85
N SER A 70 5.92 -22.37 -3.90
CA SER A 70 6.58 -22.78 -5.15
C SER A 70 7.03 -21.61 -6.03
N THR A 71 6.41 -20.44 -5.86
CA THR A 71 6.62 -19.27 -6.74
C THR A 71 7.32 -18.11 -6.03
N LEU A 72 7.23 -18.08 -4.69
CA LEU A 72 7.82 -16.99 -3.91
C LEU A 72 9.34 -17.18 -3.79
N GLU A 73 10.07 -16.19 -4.26
CA GLU A 73 11.52 -16.18 -4.11
C GLU A 73 11.91 -16.05 -2.64
N PRO A 74 12.94 -16.79 -2.14
CA PRO A 74 13.37 -16.64 -0.76
C PRO A 74 13.72 -15.18 -0.40
N THR A 75 13.30 -14.72 0.77
CA THR A 75 13.59 -13.37 1.26
C THR A 75 15.09 -13.11 1.31
N SER A 76 15.89 -14.09 1.73
CA SER A 76 17.35 -13.99 1.74
C SER A 76 17.93 -13.64 0.37
N LYS A 77 17.41 -14.23 -0.71
CA LYS A 77 17.90 -13.92 -2.06
C LYS A 77 17.58 -12.47 -2.47
N ILE A 78 16.39 -11.98 -2.11
CA ILE A 78 16.03 -10.58 -2.37
C ILE A 78 16.94 -9.63 -1.60
N LEU A 79 17.19 -9.92 -0.33
CA LEU A 79 18.11 -9.13 0.49
C LEU A 79 19.53 -9.16 -0.06
N ASP A 80 20.02 -10.33 -0.49
CA ASP A 80 21.31 -10.46 -1.15
C ASP A 80 21.38 -9.65 -2.45
N ASP A 81 20.31 -9.67 -3.25
CA ASP A 81 20.24 -8.88 -4.48
C ASP A 81 20.27 -7.37 -4.18
N TYR A 82 19.59 -6.91 -3.11
CA TYR A 82 19.66 -5.52 -2.66
C TYR A 82 21.04 -5.14 -2.10
N GLN A 83 21.69 -5.99 -1.29
CA GLN A 83 23.04 -5.76 -0.81
C GLN A 83 24.04 -5.67 -1.96
N ASN A 84 23.85 -6.51 -2.98
CA ASN A 84 24.70 -6.55 -4.16
C ASN A 84 24.30 -5.51 -5.22
N PHE A 85 23.18 -4.81 -5.03
CA PHE A 85 22.77 -3.73 -5.90
C PHE A 85 23.76 -2.57 -5.82
N GLY A 86 24.61 -2.47 -6.81
CA GLY A 86 25.70 -1.52 -6.86
C GLY A 86 27.10 -2.13 -6.66
N THR A 87 27.24 -3.33 -6.08
CA THR A 87 28.54 -3.97 -5.88
C THR A 87 29.18 -4.49 -7.17
N ASN A 88 28.41 -4.66 -8.25
CA ASN A 88 28.97 -4.86 -9.60
C ASN A 88 29.83 -3.68 -10.09
N ARG A 89 29.90 -2.59 -9.32
CA ARG A 89 30.80 -1.45 -9.48
C ARG A 89 31.88 -1.41 -8.40
N GLN A 90 32.40 -2.57 -8.01
CA GLN A 90 33.36 -2.70 -6.89
C GLN A 90 34.57 -1.75 -6.96
N ASN A 91 34.82 -1.14 -8.10
CA ASN A 91 35.88 -0.15 -8.31
C ASN A 91 35.37 1.27 -8.65
N ASP A 92 34.06 1.52 -8.49
CA ASP A 92 33.51 2.85 -8.72
C ASP A 92 33.53 3.65 -7.40
N PRO A 93 34.35 4.71 -7.29
CA PRO A 93 34.40 5.52 -6.07
C PRO A 93 33.09 6.26 -5.76
N ALA A 94 32.13 6.27 -6.70
CA ALA A 94 30.78 6.78 -6.50
C ALA A 94 29.84 5.71 -5.88
N ASN A 95 30.27 4.47 -5.69
CA ASN A 95 29.50 3.46 -5.00
C ASN A 95 29.56 3.72 -3.49
N VAL A 96 28.53 4.35 -2.97
CA VAL A 96 28.40 4.72 -1.55
C VAL A 96 27.87 3.58 -0.66
N GLY A 97 27.83 2.34 -1.17
CA GLY A 97 27.36 1.16 -0.45
C GLY A 97 25.87 0.86 -0.66
N GLY A 98 25.48 -0.36 -0.30
CA GLY A 98 24.09 -0.81 -0.25
C GLY A 98 23.45 -0.52 1.10
N TYR A 99 22.15 -0.74 1.19
CA TYR A 99 21.43 -0.71 2.47
C TYR A 99 21.79 -1.97 3.28
N ASP A 100 21.88 -1.82 4.59
CA ASP A 100 22.00 -2.97 5.48
C ASP A 100 20.66 -3.73 5.48
N PRO A 101 20.66 -5.08 5.34
CA PRO A 101 19.45 -5.90 5.32
C PRO A 101 18.56 -5.73 6.53
N GLU A 102 19.12 -5.38 7.69
CA GLU A 102 18.35 -5.18 8.92
C GLU A 102 17.33 -4.03 8.83
N TYR A 103 17.49 -3.11 7.87
CA TYR A 103 16.53 -2.04 7.63
C TYR A 103 15.35 -2.43 6.71
N PHE A 104 15.40 -3.63 6.12
CA PHE A 104 14.35 -4.06 5.22
C PHE A 104 13.19 -4.73 5.96
N SER A 105 11.97 -4.31 5.65
CA SER A 105 10.71 -4.90 6.13
C SER A 105 9.80 -5.24 4.94
N ILE A 106 10.30 -6.10 4.05
CA ILE A 106 9.56 -6.50 2.83
C ILE A 106 8.49 -7.56 3.08
N GLY A 107 8.41 -8.06 4.32
CA GLY A 107 7.54 -9.17 4.68
C GLY A 107 8.08 -10.54 4.24
N GLU A 108 7.58 -11.60 4.87
CA GLU A 108 8.01 -12.97 4.62
C GLU A 108 7.18 -13.69 3.55
N SER A 109 5.97 -13.20 3.27
CA SER A 109 5.04 -13.86 2.36
C SER A 109 4.15 -12.89 1.58
N LEU A 110 3.35 -13.45 0.69
CA LEU A 110 2.23 -12.75 0.09
C LEU A 110 1.15 -12.45 1.14
N ALA A 111 0.35 -11.42 0.92
CA ALA A 111 -0.78 -11.06 1.74
C ALA A 111 -1.77 -12.23 1.87
N LEU A 112 -2.03 -12.67 3.10
CA LEU A 112 -2.97 -13.73 3.41
C LEU A 112 -4.32 -13.10 3.80
N ILE A 113 -5.35 -13.37 3.02
CA ILE A 113 -6.70 -12.85 3.20
C ILE A 113 -7.68 -14.01 3.11
N ASP A 114 -8.50 -14.22 4.14
CA ASP A 114 -9.52 -15.27 4.22
C ASP A 114 -8.95 -16.68 3.89
N GLY A 115 -7.71 -16.94 4.34
CA GLY A 115 -7.02 -18.22 4.14
C GLY A 115 -6.46 -18.44 2.73
N LYS A 116 -6.43 -17.40 1.88
CA LYS A 116 -5.85 -17.43 0.53
C LYS A 116 -4.77 -16.36 0.39
N TYR A 117 -3.71 -16.70 -0.32
CA TYR A 117 -2.64 -15.75 -0.64
C TYR A 117 -2.99 -14.93 -1.88
N ARG A 118 -2.82 -13.62 -1.79
CA ARG A 118 -3.09 -12.68 -2.89
C ARG A 118 -1.88 -12.52 -3.80
N THR A 119 -2.09 -12.66 -5.10
CA THR A 119 -1.04 -12.48 -6.12
C THR A 119 -0.89 -11.03 -6.59
N SER A 120 -1.84 -10.17 -6.23
CA SER A 120 -1.81 -8.72 -6.44
C SER A 120 -2.56 -8.01 -5.33
N ILE A 121 -2.13 -6.79 -5.00
CA ILE A 121 -2.90 -5.87 -4.16
C ILE A 121 -4.18 -5.43 -4.89
N ILE A 122 -4.08 -5.20 -6.21
CA ILE A 122 -5.24 -4.84 -7.03
C ILE A 122 -6.17 -6.04 -7.15
N ILE A 123 -7.43 -5.83 -6.72
CA ILE A 123 -8.52 -6.81 -6.77
C ILE A 123 -9.57 -6.46 -7.83
N ASP A 124 -9.67 -5.19 -8.21
CA ASP A 124 -10.53 -4.69 -9.27
C ASP A 124 -9.76 -3.61 -10.07
N PRO A 125 -9.60 -3.77 -11.39
CA PRO A 125 -10.14 -4.81 -12.29
C PRO A 125 -9.63 -6.23 -12.00
N PRO A 126 -10.39 -7.28 -12.40
CA PRO A 126 -10.06 -8.68 -12.08
C PRO A 126 -8.73 -9.18 -12.65
N ASP A 127 -8.19 -8.54 -13.69
CA ASP A 127 -6.88 -8.83 -14.24
C ASP A 127 -5.73 -8.40 -13.33
N GLY A 128 -6.03 -7.65 -12.27
CA GLY A 128 -5.05 -7.14 -11.31
C GLY A 128 -4.12 -6.08 -11.90
N ARG A 129 -4.60 -5.32 -12.90
CA ARG A 129 -3.82 -4.28 -13.59
C ARG A 129 -4.44 -2.91 -13.39
N ILE A 130 -3.59 -1.88 -13.33
CA ILE A 130 -4.06 -0.49 -13.32
C ILE A 130 -4.62 -0.17 -14.70
N PRO A 131 -5.89 0.28 -14.80
CA PRO A 131 -6.59 0.52 -16.07
C PRO A 131 -6.21 1.87 -16.68
N TYR A 132 -4.92 2.05 -17.06
CA TYR A 132 -4.45 3.31 -17.62
C TYR A 132 -5.14 3.69 -18.92
N ARG A 133 -5.49 4.96 -19.05
CA ARG A 133 -5.69 5.59 -20.36
C ARG A 133 -4.33 5.68 -21.09
N GLU A 134 -4.34 5.83 -22.41
CA GLU A 134 -3.11 6.00 -23.18
C GLU A 134 -2.27 7.19 -22.66
N GLN A 135 -2.93 8.32 -22.35
CA GLN A 135 -2.30 9.48 -21.74
C GLN A 135 -1.69 9.16 -20.38
N GLY A 136 -2.41 8.46 -19.49
CA GLY A 136 -1.91 8.04 -18.18
C GLY A 136 -0.70 7.10 -18.30
N ALA A 137 -0.75 6.14 -19.23
CA ALA A 137 0.37 5.26 -19.53
C ALA A 137 1.59 6.04 -20.08
N ALA A 138 1.36 7.08 -20.89
CA ALA A 138 2.42 7.94 -21.40
C ALA A 138 3.08 8.77 -20.27
N ILE A 139 2.28 9.32 -19.34
CA ILE A 139 2.76 10.03 -18.15
C ILE A 139 3.63 9.08 -17.32
N ARG A 140 3.14 7.87 -17.03
CA ARG A 140 3.90 6.87 -16.27
C ARG A 140 5.22 6.50 -16.95
N ARG A 141 5.22 6.28 -18.26
CA ARG A 141 6.47 6.00 -18.99
C ARG A 141 7.47 7.13 -18.90
N ARG A 142 7.00 8.39 -18.99
CA ARG A 142 7.84 9.58 -18.79
C ARG A 142 8.43 9.63 -17.39
N GLN A 143 7.62 9.36 -16.37
CA GLN A 143 8.06 9.35 -14.97
C GLN A 143 9.08 8.24 -14.71
N ALA A 144 8.87 7.05 -15.26
CA ALA A 144 9.81 5.93 -15.16
C ALA A 144 11.13 6.19 -15.89
N SER A 145 11.11 6.85 -17.04
CA SER A 145 12.31 7.16 -17.84
C SER A 145 13.08 8.37 -17.32
N ALA A 146 12.35 9.31 -16.74
CA ALA A 146 12.90 10.55 -16.19
C ALA A 146 12.86 10.51 -14.67
N VAL A 147 13.39 9.42 -14.05
CA VAL A 147 13.24 9.08 -12.65
C VAL A 147 13.19 10.31 -11.71
N PHE A 148 12.66 11.44 -12.01
CA PHE A 148 12.62 12.64 -11.20
C PHE A 148 12.66 13.95 -12.03
N GLN A 149 12.24 13.97 -13.29
CA GLN A 149 12.04 15.22 -14.02
C GLN A 149 10.56 15.56 -14.14
N PHE A 150 10.20 16.75 -13.68
CA PHE A 150 8.87 17.30 -13.86
C PHE A 150 8.79 18.03 -15.22
N PRO A 151 7.71 17.86 -15.99
CA PRO A 151 7.52 18.65 -17.21
C PRO A 151 7.53 20.15 -16.90
N GLY A 152 8.44 20.90 -17.52
CA GLY A 152 8.55 22.35 -17.31
C GLY A 152 9.25 22.79 -16.03
N SER A 153 9.83 21.84 -15.28
CA SER A 153 10.61 22.14 -14.08
C SER A 153 12.05 22.46 -14.39
N LEU A 154 12.72 23.03 -13.40
CA LEU A 154 14.16 23.11 -13.30
C LEU A 154 14.81 21.74 -13.57
N GLY A 155 16.02 21.73 -14.07
CA GLY A 155 16.82 20.51 -14.19
C GLY A 155 16.93 19.80 -12.83
N ARG A 156 17.12 18.49 -12.85
CA ARG A 156 17.14 17.63 -11.65
C ARG A 156 18.04 18.12 -10.52
N SER A 157 19.05 18.90 -10.83
CA SER A 157 20.03 19.40 -9.86
C SER A 157 20.19 20.91 -9.91
N ASP A 158 19.29 21.64 -10.57
CA ASP A 158 19.35 23.11 -10.62
C ASP A 158 19.12 23.74 -9.26
N GLY A 159 18.25 23.12 -8.46
CA GLY A 159 17.94 23.53 -7.09
C GLY A 159 17.21 22.44 -6.32
N PRO A 160 16.89 22.67 -5.04
CA PRO A 160 16.12 21.72 -4.23
C PRO A 160 14.76 21.36 -4.87
N GLU A 161 14.13 22.33 -5.55
CA GLU A 161 12.82 22.16 -6.18
C GLU A 161 12.84 21.18 -7.35
N GLY A 162 13.99 20.94 -7.96
CA GLY A 162 14.19 19.91 -8.98
C GLY A 162 14.31 18.50 -8.41
N ARG A 163 14.40 18.35 -7.10
CA ARG A 163 14.52 17.05 -6.42
C ARG A 163 13.17 16.48 -6.04
N PRO A 164 13.05 15.14 -5.94
CA PRO A 164 11.86 14.47 -5.42
C PRO A 164 11.44 14.99 -4.04
N LEU A 165 10.14 14.89 -3.73
CA LEU A 165 9.63 15.27 -2.41
C LEU A 165 10.25 14.42 -1.29
N SER A 166 10.55 13.15 -1.57
CA SER A 166 11.27 12.27 -0.66
C SER A 166 12.69 12.74 -0.34
N ASP A 167 13.44 13.20 -1.34
CA ASP A 167 14.79 13.76 -1.14
C ASP A 167 14.75 15.07 -0.33
N ARG A 168 13.61 15.75 -0.38
CA ARG A 168 13.35 17.01 0.33
C ARG A 168 12.67 16.81 1.68
N CYS A 169 12.42 15.56 2.07
CA CYS A 169 11.70 15.20 3.31
C CYS A 169 10.29 15.83 3.41
N LEU A 170 9.61 16.04 2.29
CA LEU A 170 8.28 16.63 2.23
C LEU A 170 7.18 15.57 2.18
N LYS A 171 7.50 14.39 1.61
CA LYS A 171 6.60 13.24 1.52
C LYS A 171 7.38 11.97 1.27
N ALA A 172 6.92 10.90 1.86
CA ALA A 172 7.43 9.56 1.58
C ALA A 172 7.04 9.06 0.18
N PHE A 173 7.85 8.18 -0.39
CA PHE A 173 7.60 7.64 -1.73
C PHE A 173 6.59 6.51 -1.78
N SER A 174 6.33 5.79 -0.69
CA SER A 174 5.49 4.58 -0.68
C SER A 174 4.30 4.66 0.26
N SER A 175 4.18 5.70 1.02
CA SER A 175 3.26 5.72 2.13
C SER A 175 2.39 6.94 2.07
N SER A 176 1.18 6.77 2.37
CA SER A 176 0.21 7.75 2.80
C SER A 176 -1.02 7.95 1.94
N THR A 177 -0.99 7.79 0.60
CA THR A 177 -2.17 8.07 -0.24
C THR A 177 -2.15 7.33 -1.57
N PRO A 178 -2.55 6.05 -1.65
CA PRO A 178 -2.88 5.09 -0.58
C PRO A 178 -1.65 4.52 0.10
N PHE A 179 -1.84 3.74 1.20
CA PHE A 179 -0.76 2.96 1.78
C PHE A 179 -0.42 1.80 0.86
N ILE A 180 0.85 1.67 0.50
CA ILE A 180 1.36 0.57 -0.33
C ILE A 180 2.67 0.11 0.29
N SER A 181 2.83 -1.22 0.44
CA SER A 181 4.05 -1.80 0.97
C SER A 181 5.28 -1.41 0.17
N SER A 182 6.33 -1.09 0.87
CA SER A 182 7.65 -0.72 0.36
C SER A 182 8.70 -1.67 0.92
N VAL A 183 9.95 -1.41 0.60
CA VAL A 183 11.09 -2.21 1.09
C VAL A 183 11.40 -1.98 2.57
N TYR A 184 10.90 -0.90 3.19
CA TYR A 184 11.08 -0.57 4.61
C TYR A 184 10.04 0.45 5.10
N ASN A 185 9.94 0.63 6.43
CA ASN A 185 9.05 1.59 7.11
C ASN A 185 7.57 1.42 6.72
N ASN A 186 7.09 0.19 6.79
CA ASN A 186 5.72 -0.19 6.44
C ASN A 186 4.75 -0.14 7.64
N ASN A 187 4.94 0.80 8.56
CA ASN A 187 4.11 0.92 9.75
C ASN A 187 3.22 2.16 9.70
N LEU A 188 1.99 1.97 10.16
CA LEU A 188 0.95 2.99 10.30
C LEU A 188 0.46 3.01 11.73
N GLN A 189 0.44 4.17 12.38
CA GLN A 189 -0.27 4.37 13.64
C GLN A 189 -1.61 5.04 13.38
N ILE A 190 -2.67 4.47 13.94
CA ILE A 190 -4.03 5.01 13.92
C ILE A 190 -4.36 5.54 15.32
N ILE A 191 -4.74 6.81 15.41
CA ILE A 191 -5.15 7.49 16.63
C ILE A 191 -6.55 8.05 16.39
N GLN A 192 -7.51 7.72 17.26
CA GLN A 192 -8.91 8.13 17.12
C GLN A 192 -9.29 9.09 18.25
N SER A 193 -10.03 10.12 17.90
CA SER A 193 -10.78 10.99 18.79
C SER A 193 -12.22 11.12 18.31
N PRO A 194 -13.15 11.73 19.07
CA PRO A 194 -14.54 11.83 18.64
C PRO A 194 -14.76 12.51 17.29
N ASP A 195 -13.91 13.45 16.93
CA ASP A 195 -14.06 14.33 15.76
C ASP A 195 -12.92 14.19 14.73
N HIS A 196 -11.87 13.43 15.06
CA HIS A 196 -10.72 13.25 14.17
C HIS A 196 -10.14 11.84 14.24
N VAL A 197 -9.59 11.37 13.13
CA VAL A 197 -8.66 10.24 13.08
C VAL A 197 -7.33 10.75 12.53
N VAL A 198 -6.23 10.41 13.20
CA VAL A 198 -4.89 10.73 12.73
C VAL A 198 -4.22 9.44 12.24
N LEU A 199 -3.77 9.47 10.99
CA LEU A 199 -3.05 8.38 10.32
C LEU A 199 -1.59 8.81 10.20
N VAL A 200 -0.72 8.25 11.06
CA VAL A 200 0.72 8.58 11.10
C VAL A 200 1.50 7.44 10.49
N VAL A 201 2.21 7.69 9.41
CA VAL A 201 3.12 6.70 8.80
C VAL A 201 4.54 6.86 9.32
N GLU A 202 5.22 5.75 9.46
CA GLU A 202 6.61 5.72 9.95
C GLU A 202 7.57 6.46 9.02
N MET A 203 7.43 6.25 7.71
CA MET A 203 8.29 6.90 6.72
C MET A 203 8.02 8.41 6.66
N VAL A 204 9.06 9.20 6.93
CA VAL A 204 9.01 10.69 6.95
C VAL A 204 8.02 11.24 8.01
N HIS A 205 7.50 10.37 8.90
CA HIS A 205 6.49 10.72 9.92
C HIS A 205 5.32 11.54 9.36
N ASP A 206 4.94 11.25 8.11
CA ASP A 206 3.78 11.87 7.48
C ASP A 206 2.51 11.61 8.29
N ALA A 207 1.72 12.65 8.52
CA ALA A 207 0.47 12.56 9.27
C ALA A 207 -0.69 13.12 8.45
N ARG A 208 -1.74 12.29 8.28
CA ARG A 208 -3.03 12.73 7.72
C ARG A 208 -4.05 12.89 8.84
N ILE A 209 -4.64 14.07 8.94
CA ILE A 209 -5.73 14.35 9.86
C ILE A 209 -7.03 14.22 9.08
N VAL A 210 -7.79 13.19 9.42
CA VAL A 210 -9.11 12.90 8.86
C VAL A 210 -10.15 13.51 9.79
N LYS A 211 -10.99 14.40 9.28
CA LYS A 211 -12.11 14.96 10.06
C LYS A 211 -13.32 14.08 9.91
N ILE A 212 -13.94 13.75 11.02
CA ILE A 212 -15.09 12.86 11.05
C ILE A 212 -16.38 13.67 10.91
N ASP A 213 -17.28 13.18 10.05
CA ASP A 213 -18.60 13.75 9.77
C ASP A 213 -18.59 15.22 9.29
N GLU A 214 -17.45 15.65 8.71
CA GLU A 214 -17.31 16.95 8.07
C GLU A 214 -17.22 16.80 6.53
N GLY A 215 -17.49 17.89 5.82
CA GLY A 215 -17.22 18.01 4.39
C GLY A 215 -15.80 18.44 4.07
N HIS A 216 -15.37 18.19 2.82
CA HIS A 216 -14.14 18.76 2.31
C HIS A 216 -14.18 20.30 2.33
N ARG A 217 -13.05 20.90 2.70
CA ARG A 217 -12.92 22.35 2.70
C ARG A 217 -12.67 22.87 1.28
N ASP A 218 -13.27 23.99 0.97
CA ASP A 218 -12.88 24.80 -0.19
C ASP A 218 -11.65 25.64 0.19
N LEU A 219 -10.47 25.08 -0.08
CA LEU A 219 -9.19 25.72 0.21
C LEU A 219 -8.62 26.36 -1.04
N PRO A 220 -8.00 27.55 -0.94
CA PRO A 220 -7.35 28.20 -2.09
C PRO A 220 -6.03 27.54 -2.51
N TYR A 221 -5.69 26.41 -1.95
CA TYR A 221 -4.49 25.62 -2.22
C TYR A 221 -4.73 24.13 -2.05
N ASN A 222 -3.98 23.31 -2.74
CA ASN A 222 -3.94 21.88 -2.60
C ASN A 222 -2.85 21.46 -1.60
N LYS A 223 -2.96 20.25 -1.05
CA LYS A 223 -2.04 19.71 -0.06
C LYS A 223 -1.27 18.52 -0.62
N TRP A 224 -0.07 18.26 -0.10
CA TRP A 224 0.75 17.11 -0.47
C TRP A 224 0.03 15.77 -0.24
N LEU A 225 -0.67 15.64 0.89
CA LEU A 225 -1.40 14.43 1.27
C LEU A 225 -2.91 14.54 1.02
N GLY A 226 -3.35 15.59 0.31
CA GLY A 226 -4.75 15.87 0.08
C GLY A 226 -5.50 16.40 1.30
N ASP A 227 -6.81 16.60 1.16
CA ASP A 227 -7.75 16.95 2.23
C ASP A 227 -8.62 15.73 2.52
N SER A 228 -8.46 15.15 3.73
CA SER A 228 -9.13 13.93 4.14
C SER A 228 -10.31 14.23 5.05
N VAL A 229 -11.45 13.62 4.74
CA VAL A 229 -12.65 13.59 5.59
C VAL A 229 -13.12 12.13 5.70
N GLY A 230 -13.80 11.79 6.78
CA GLY A 230 -14.22 10.42 7.00
C GLY A 230 -15.55 10.33 7.75
N TYR A 231 -16.09 9.14 7.77
CA TYR A 231 -17.24 8.75 8.55
C TYR A 231 -17.18 7.25 8.87
N TYR A 232 -17.96 6.81 9.86
CA TYR A 232 -18.09 5.38 10.17
C TYR A 232 -19.32 4.80 9.50
N ASP A 233 -19.13 3.71 8.74
CA ASP A 233 -20.17 2.88 8.11
C ASP A 233 -20.17 1.53 8.84
N GLY A 234 -20.99 1.42 9.90
CA GLY A 234 -20.89 0.29 10.83
C GLY A 234 -19.52 0.22 11.48
N ASP A 235 -18.87 -0.93 11.35
CA ASP A 235 -17.53 -1.18 11.92
C ASP A 235 -16.39 -0.75 11.00
N THR A 236 -16.68 0.00 9.93
CA THR A 236 -15.70 0.44 8.94
C THR A 236 -15.50 1.96 9.00
N LEU A 237 -14.27 2.42 9.18
CA LEU A 237 -13.90 3.80 8.92
C LEU A 237 -13.72 3.98 7.40
N VAL A 238 -14.50 4.90 6.83
CA VAL A 238 -14.42 5.30 5.42
C VAL A 238 -13.78 6.66 5.34
N VAL A 239 -12.69 6.79 4.58
CA VAL A 239 -11.96 8.05 4.39
C VAL A 239 -11.95 8.42 2.92
N THR A 240 -12.38 9.65 2.60
CA THR A 240 -12.26 10.20 1.25
C THR A 240 -11.23 11.33 1.25
N THR A 241 -10.28 11.27 0.33
CA THR A 241 -9.22 12.27 0.19
C THR A 241 -9.24 12.86 -1.21
N LYS A 242 -9.20 14.20 -1.29
CA LYS A 242 -9.21 15.01 -2.52
C LYS A 242 -8.19 16.15 -2.40
N ASN A 243 -8.15 17.02 -3.41
CA ASN A 243 -7.37 18.25 -3.42
C ASN A 243 -5.87 17.99 -3.23
N PHE A 244 -5.36 17.00 -3.97
CA PHE A 244 -3.94 16.70 -4.03
C PHE A 244 -3.18 17.81 -4.76
N SER A 245 -1.97 18.10 -4.29
CA SER A 245 -1.06 19.00 -4.97
C SER A 245 -0.62 18.43 -6.32
N GLU A 246 -0.45 19.29 -7.32
CA GLU A 246 0.05 18.91 -8.65
C GLU A 246 1.37 18.12 -8.59
N TRP A 247 2.20 18.39 -7.61
CA TRP A 247 3.48 17.69 -7.39
C TRP A 247 3.32 16.23 -6.95
N GLU A 248 2.15 15.84 -6.46
CA GLU A 248 1.82 14.46 -6.12
C GLU A 248 1.86 13.54 -7.33
N ILE A 249 1.50 14.06 -8.50
CA ILE A 249 1.50 13.35 -9.78
C ILE A 249 2.86 12.71 -10.11
N ALA A 250 3.93 13.27 -9.59
CA ALA A 250 5.28 12.91 -10.00
C ALA A 250 5.94 11.85 -9.11
N GLN A 251 5.36 11.44 -7.99
CA GLN A 251 6.10 10.72 -6.96
C GLN A 251 5.42 9.48 -6.36
N GLY A 252 4.26 9.10 -6.86
CA GLY A 252 3.59 7.88 -6.39
C GLY A 252 4.35 6.62 -6.79
N TYR A 253 4.78 5.83 -5.82
CA TYR A 253 5.38 4.52 -6.07
C TYR A 253 4.28 3.56 -6.55
N GLY A 254 4.08 3.53 -7.87
CA GLY A 254 3.08 2.67 -8.51
C GLY A 254 1.70 3.30 -8.71
N THR A 255 1.36 4.39 -8.07
CA THR A 255 0.13 5.14 -8.30
C THR A 255 0.45 6.53 -8.81
N ASN A 256 -0.12 6.89 -9.94
CA ASN A 256 -0.10 8.26 -10.43
C ASN A 256 -1.45 8.89 -10.13
N ALA A 257 -1.44 10.17 -9.83
CA ALA A 257 -2.65 10.94 -9.57
C ALA A 257 -2.63 12.22 -10.39
N SER A 258 -3.78 12.66 -10.89
CA SER A 258 -4.00 14.04 -11.29
C SER A 258 -4.54 14.85 -10.10
N MET A 259 -4.69 16.16 -10.27
CA MET A 259 -5.34 17.00 -9.25
C MET A 259 -6.82 16.63 -9.05
N ASN A 260 -7.41 15.87 -9.99
CA ASN A 260 -8.79 15.41 -9.94
C ASN A 260 -8.94 14.03 -9.28
N MET A 261 -7.84 13.45 -8.77
CA MET A 261 -7.90 12.17 -8.08
C MET A 261 -8.82 12.24 -6.86
N VAL A 262 -9.64 11.23 -6.72
CA VAL A 262 -10.39 10.92 -5.50
C VAL A 262 -9.89 9.58 -4.99
N LEU A 263 -9.42 9.55 -3.76
CA LEU A 263 -9.04 8.34 -3.05
C LEU A 263 -10.09 8.05 -1.98
N THR A 264 -10.69 6.86 -2.03
CA THR A 264 -11.56 6.35 -0.97
C THR A 264 -10.87 5.18 -0.29
N GLU A 265 -10.69 5.25 1.01
CA GLU A 265 -10.03 4.23 1.83
C GLU A 265 -11.00 3.67 2.85
N ARG A 266 -10.89 2.38 3.17
CA ARG A 266 -11.71 1.69 4.15
C ARG A 266 -10.81 0.91 5.11
N PHE A 267 -11.04 1.10 6.38
CA PHE A 267 -10.35 0.41 7.47
C PHE A 267 -11.38 -0.37 8.27
N HIS A 268 -11.26 -1.68 8.26
CA HIS A 268 -12.17 -2.59 8.94
C HIS A 268 -11.40 -3.62 9.74
N ARG A 269 -11.58 -3.64 11.06
CA ARG A 269 -10.94 -4.62 11.92
C ARG A 269 -11.70 -5.94 11.85
N VAL A 270 -11.07 -6.97 11.29
CA VAL A 270 -11.69 -8.29 11.01
C VAL A 270 -11.29 -9.35 12.02
N ALA A 271 -10.27 -9.09 12.84
CA ALA A 271 -9.80 -9.91 13.93
C ALA A 271 -9.07 -9.06 14.97
N ASP A 272 -8.73 -9.65 16.12
CA ASP A 272 -7.94 -8.94 17.14
C ASP A 272 -6.57 -8.50 16.61
N ASP A 273 -6.03 -9.27 15.68
CA ASP A 273 -4.71 -9.09 15.07
C ASP A 273 -4.75 -8.78 13.56
N GLU A 274 -5.91 -8.38 13.02
CA GLU A 274 -6.03 -8.01 11.62
C GLU A 274 -6.92 -6.80 11.39
N LEU A 275 -6.35 -5.79 10.74
CA LEU A 275 -7.07 -4.68 10.13
C LEU A 275 -7.08 -4.89 8.61
N ARG A 276 -8.26 -5.01 8.01
CA ARG A 276 -8.43 -5.05 6.57
C ARG A 276 -8.44 -3.63 6.02
N TYR A 277 -7.51 -3.35 5.15
CA TYR A 277 -7.42 -2.07 4.44
C TYR A 277 -7.74 -2.27 2.97
N SER A 278 -8.67 -1.48 2.46
CA SER A 278 -8.91 -1.39 1.03
C SER A 278 -8.96 0.06 0.58
N PHE A 279 -8.62 0.29 -0.68
CA PHE A 279 -8.66 1.61 -1.27
C PHE A 279 -9.17 1.57 -2.71
N THR A 280 -9.89 2.61 -3.11
CA THR A 280 -10.35 2.81 -4.48
C THR A 280 -9.83 4.15 -4.98
N ILE A 281 -9.22 4.14 -6.16
CA ILE A 281 -8.75 5.35 -6.84
C ILE A 281 -9.65 5.64 -8.03
N GLU A 282 -10.17 6.86 -8.05
CA GLU A 282 -10.91 7.43 -9.18
C GLU A 282 -10.13 8.61 -9.73
N ASP A 283 -9.72 8.53 -10.98
CA ASP A 283 -9.04 9.62 -11.69
C ASP A 283 -9.37 9.52 -13.19
N PRO A 284 -10.36 10.28 -13.65
CA PRO A 284 -10.84 10.19 -15.03
C PRO A 284 -9.84 10.70 -16.07
N GLU A 285 -8.79 11.39 -15.66
CA GLU A 285 -7.72 11.82 -16.56
C GLU A 285 -6.73 10.70 -16.86
N LEU A 286 -6.43 9.87 -15.85
CA LEU A 286 -5.38 8.86 -15.94
C LEU A 286 -5.92 7.46 -16.22
N TYR A 287 -7.12 7.14 -15.72
CA TYR A 287 -7.66 5.78 -15.74
C TYR A 287 -8.97 5.71 -16.55
N THR A 288 -9.22 4.55 -17.14
CA THR A 288 -10.45 4.28 -17.90
C THR A 288 -11.64 3.95 -16.99
N GLN A 289 -11.35 3.54 -15.76
CA GLN A 289 -12.33 3.22 -14.72
C GLN A 289 -11.66 3.34 -13.35
N PRO A 290 -12.43 3.45 -12.25
CA PRO A 290 -11.92 3.27 -10.90
C PRO A 290 -11.22 1.91 -10.74
N TRP A 291 -10.27 1.83 -9.82
CA TRP A 291 -9.61 0.58 -9.50
C TRP A 291 -9.38 0.46 -7.99
N THR A 292 -9.42 -0.77 -7.48
CA THR A 292 -9.42 -1.06 -6.05
C THR A 292 -8.28 -2.00 -5.68
N GLY A 293 -7.62 -1.69 -4.57
CA GLY A 293 -6.64 -2.56 -3.94
C GLY A 293 -7.08 -2.96 -2.53
N GLU A 294 -6.58 -4.09 -2.06
CA GLU A 294 -6.85 -4.62 -0.72
C GLU A 294 -5.61 -5.28 -0.14
N MET A 295 -5.37 -5.07 1.17
CA MET A 295 -4.31 -5.74 1.92
C MET A 295 -4.67 -5.87 3.39
N PRO A 296 -4.15 -6.89 4.09
CA PRO A 296 -4.23 -6.99 5.53
C PRO A 296 -3.16 -6.09 6.16
N MET A 297 -3.46 -5.58 7.34
CA MET A 297 -2.48 -4.96 8.22
C MET A 297 -2.43 -5.74 9.52
N ARG A 298 -1.25 -5.95 10.08
CA ARG A 298 -1.01 -6.72 11.30
C ARG A 298 -0.46 -5.83 12.40
N PRO A 299 -0.70 -6.14 13.69
CA PRO A 299 -0.12 -5.38 14.79
C PRO A 299 1.40 -5.28 14.68
N SER A 300 1.92 -4.09 14.92
CA SER A 300 3.35 -3.80 14.95
C SER A 300 3.79 -3.35 16.34
N SER A 301 5.07 -3.53 16.67
CA SER A 301 5.64 -3.15 17.97
C SER A 301 5.73 -1.63 18.21
N GLY A 302 5.57 -0.82 17.17
CA GLY A 302 5.63 0.64 17.25
C GLY A 302 6.15 1.28 15.98
N LEU A 303 6.28 2.60 16.00
CA LEU A 303 6.94 3.38 14.96
C LEU A 303 8.38 3.69 15.41
N TYR A 304 9.30 3.59 14.47
CA TYR A 304 10.67 4.07 14.66
C TYR A 304 10.80 5.49 14.13
N GLU A 305 11.73 6.24 14.71
CA GLU A 305 12.05 7.57 14.22
C GLU A 305 12.65 7.48 12.81
N TYR A 306 12.12 8.31 11.91
CA TYR A 306 12.67 8.49 10.57
C TYR A 306 13.25 9.91 10.46
N SER A 307 14.52 10.07 10.82
CA SER A 307 15.23 11.36 10.91
C SER A 307 15.60 11.89 9.52
N CYS A 308 14.60 12.15 8.68
CA CYS A 308 14.82 12.54 7.29
C CYS A 308 15.55 13.89 7.18
N HIS A 309 15.12 14.91 7.92
CA HIS A 309 15.73 16.24 7.87
C HIS A 309 17.12 16.25 8.46
N GLU A 310 17.31 15.65 9.63
CA GLU A 310 18.56 15.61 10.36
C GLU A 310 19.62 14.80 9.62
N GLY A 311 19.20 13.69 8.97
CA GLY A 311 20.07 12.82 8.18
C GLY A 311 20.25 13.23 6.73
N ASN A 312 19.64 14.31 6.26
CA ASN A 312 19.64 14.70 4.85
C ASN A 312 20.93 15.40 4.40
N HIS A 313 22.04 14.72 4.56
CA HIS A 313 23.34 15.20 4.05
C HIS A 313 23.49 15.02 2.53
N ALA A 314 22.67 14.15 1.93
CA ALA A 314 22.73 13.83 0.50
C ALA A 314 22.28 15.02 -0.36
N LEU A 315 21.22 15.72 0.00
CA LEU A 315 20.69 16.83 -0.80
C LEU A 315 21.69 17.96 -1.03
N PRO A 316 22.37 18.52 -0.01
CA PRO A 316 23.44 19.49 -0.23
C PRO A 316 24.59 18.95 -1.07
N GLY A 317 24.99 17.68 -0.85
CA GLY A 317 26.06 17.02 -1.59
C GLY A 317 25.75 16.87 -3.08
N ILE A 318 24.52 16.46 -3.43
CA ILE A 318 24.04 16.34 -4.81
C ILE A 318 24.08 17.69 -5.53
N LEU A 319 23.55 18.74 -4.89
CA LEU A 319 23.51 20.08 -5.50
C LEU A 319 24.91 20.69 -5.64
N ALA A 320 25.77 20.50 -4.65
CA ALA A 320 27.17 20.95 -4.74
C ALA A 320 27.95 20.21 -5.84
N GLY A 321 27.74 18.89 -5.97
CA GLY A 321 28.34 18.08 -7.03
C GLY A 321 27.90 18.54 -8.43
N ALA A 322 26.62 18.87 -8.62
CA ALA A 322 26.13 19.40 -9.88
C ALA A 322 26.80 20.74 -10.24
N ARG A 323 26.91 21.68 -9.29
CA ARG A 323 27.63 22.95 -9.50
C ARG A 323 29.09 22.76 -9.91
N ARG A 324 29.73 21.77 -9.30
CA ARG A 324 31.12 21.44 -9.67
C ARG A 324 31.25 20.94 -11.10
N LEU A 325 30.36 20.04 -11.53
CA LEU A 325 30.37 19.51 -12.89
C LEU A 325 30.10 20.60 -13.93
N GLU A 326 29.20 21.53 -13.66
CA GLU A 326 28.96 22.72 -14.54
C GLU A 326 30.21 23.54 -14.73
N ILE A 327 30.95 23.85 -13.66
CA ILE A 327 32.20 24.57 -13.72
C ILE A 327 33.26 23.82 -14.53
N GLU A 328 33.39 22.51 -14.33
CA GLU A 328 34.30 21.66 -15.08
C GLU A 328 33.96 21.63 -16.60
N GLU A 329 32.67 21.59 -16.93
CA GLU A 329 32.21 21.65 -18.32
C GLU A 329 32.50 23.01 -18.96
N GLU A 330 32.32 24.11 -18.23
CA GLU A 330 32.66 25.47 -18.73
C GLU A 330 34.14 25.63 -18.96
N MET A 331 34.97 25.05 -18.10
CA MET A 331 36.45 25.13 -18.27
C MET A 331 36.95 24.27 -19.43
N ASN A 332 36.20 23.27 -19.87
CA ASN A 332 36.57 22.39 -20.98
C ASN A 332 36.00 22.84 -22.34
N ARG A 333 35.27 23.93 -22.38
CA ARG A 333 34.78 24.58 -23.62
C ARG A 333 35.72 25.63 -24.13
#